data_51153d8fda66f52d1096ec5e5f0d16e8
#
_entry.id   51153d8fda66f52d1096ec5e5f0d16e8
#
_cell.length_a   1.000
_cell.length_b   1.000
_cell.length_c   1.000
_cell.angle_alpha   90.00
_cell.angle_beta   90.00
_cell.angle_gamma   90.00
#
_symmetry.space_group_name_H-M   'P 1'
#
loop_
_entity.id
_entity.type
_entity.pdbx_description
1 polymer ?
#
loop_
_entity_poly.entity_id
_entity_poly.type
_entity_poly.pdbx_seq_one_letter_code
_entity_poly.pdbx_strand_id
1 'polypeptide(L)'
;IVTVFLRTHYPYSGTEEIMGTKLERIAEISAETKKPVFTSIYHLINAELLKQCHKELDGKKAVGVDKVTKEEYGKNLDRNIEDLVQRLKNKSFKPLPSLRVYIPKGNGKMRPLGIASYEDKIVQMAVKKVLEAIYEPRFLNCMYGFRPNRGCHEAVKEVYQRISYGKISYIVDADIKGFFDHINHDWMMRFLEWHIQDPNLLWLIKKYLKAGIMEDGKFESTEEG
;
A
#
# COMPACT_ATOMS: atom_id res chain seq x y z
N ILE A 1 -25.82 16.95 5.89
CA ILE A 1 -24.34 16.93 6.07
C ILE A 1 -23.78 16.86 4.67
N VAL A 2 -23.22 17.96 4.19
CA VAL A 2 -22.63 18.08 2.86
C VAL A 2 -21.20 17.57 2.95
N THR A 3 -20.91 16.45 2.32
CA THR A 3 -19.53 15.95 2.17
C THR A 3 -18.88 16.73 1.04
N VAL A 4 -18.03 17.69 1.39
CA VAL A 4 -17.23 18.43 0.42
C VAL A 4 -16.04 17.57 0.04
N PHE A 5 -16.05 17.00 -1.16
CA PHE A 5 -14.88 16.40 -1.78
C PHE A 5 -13.94 17.54 -2.21
N LEU A 6 -12.87 17.75 -1.48
CA LEU A 6 -11.77 18.59 -1.94
C LEU A 6 -11.03 17.82 -3.05
N ARG A 7 -11.30 18.19 -4.30
CA ARG A 7 -10.49 17.82 -5.46
C ARG A 7 -9.07 18.34 -5.25
N THR A 8 -8.12 17.47 -4.96
CA THR A 8 -6.72 17.79 -5.17
C THR A 8 -6.47 17.73 -6.67
N HIS A 9 -6.45 18.88 -7.32
CA HIS A 9 -6.10 19.02 -8.73
C HIS A 9 -4.61 18.77 -8.88
N TYR A 10 -4.22 17.61 -9.39
CA TYR A 10 -2.93 17.40 -10.05
C TYR A 10 -3.12 17.61 -11.56
N PRO A 11 -2.24 18.35 -12.25
CA PRO A 11 -2.32 18.51 -13.70
C PRO A 11 -1.89 17.18 -14.36
N TYR A 12 -2.84 16.43 -14.90
CA TYR A 12 -2.60 15.16 -15.58
C TYR A 12 -2.56 15.33 -17.10
N SER A 13 -1.64 14.58 -17.78
CA SER A 13 -1.78 14.28 -19.19
C SER A 13 -2.98 13.36 -19.44
N GLY A 14 -3.65 13.40 -20.59
CA GLY A 14 -4.96 12.78 -20.83
C GLY A 14 -5.10 11.28 -20.48
N THR A 15 -4.00 10.50 -20.48
CA THR A 15 -3.99 9.07 -20.06
C THR A 15 -4.01 8.90 -18.54
N GLU A 16 -3.38 9.81 -17.79
CA GLU A 16 -3.40 9.84 -16.33
C GLU A 16 -4.80 10.18 -15.80
N GLU A 17 -5.54 11.04 -16.53
CA GLU A 17 -6.92 11.42 -16.21
C GLU A 17 -7.88 10.23 -16.30
N ILE A 18 -7.77 9.36 -17.32
CA ILE A 18 -8.62 8.17 -17.48
C ILE A 18 -8.40 7.18 -16.33
N MET A 19 -7.17 6.99 -15.85
CA MET A 19 -6.88 6.08 -14.74
C MET A 19 -7.36 6.65 -13.41
N GLY A 20 -7.18 7.94 -13.17
CA GLY A 20 -7.74 8.65 -12.01
C GLY A 20 -9.27 8.44 -11.93
N THR A 21 -9.97 8.63 -13.05
CA THR A 21 -11.42 8.43 -13.14
C THR A 21 -11.87 7.01 -12.79
N LYS A 22 -11.10 5.96 -13.17
CA LYS A 22 -11.42 4.57 -12.82
C LYS A 22 -11.27 4.29 -11.33
N LEU A 23 -10.20 4.76 -10.70
CA LEU A 23 -9.99 4.61 -9.26
C LEU A 23 -11.00 5.45 -8.46
N GLU A 24 -11.32 6.66 -8.92
CA GLU A 24 -12.39 7.49 -8.34
C GLU A 24 -13.75 6.78 -8.39
N ARG A 25 -14.06 6.13 -9.52
CA ARG A 25 -15.30 5.35 -9.63
C ARG A 25 -15.37 4.18 -8.65
N ILE A 26 -14.25 3.50 -8.38
CA ILE A 26 -14.17 2.47 -7.33
C ILE A 26 -14.44 3.08 -5.96
N ALA A 27 -13.85 4.24 -5.67
CA ALA A 27 -14.03 4.93 -4.40
C ALA A 27 -15.49 5.38 -4.19
N GLU A 28 -16.15 5.89 -5.23
CA GLU A 28 -17.57 6.22 -5.21
C GLU A 28 -18.44 5.00 -4.90
N ILE A 29 -18.27 3.90 -5.66
CA ILE A 29 -19.00 2.65 -5.42
C ILE A 29 -18.76 2.14 -3.99
N SER A 30 -17.51 2.23 -3.50
CA SER A 30 -17.17 1.83 -2.15
C SER A 30 -17.85 2.70 -1.08
N ALA A 31 -17.96 4.02 -1.30
CA ALA A 31 -18.60 4.95 -0.38
C ALA A 31 -20.12 4.75 -0.33
N GLU A 32 -20.75 4.56 -1.49
CA GLU A 32 -22.21 4.53 -1.65
C GLU A 32 -22.81 3.16 -1.32
N THR A 33 -22.05 2.07 -1.51
CA THR A 33 -22.55 0.70 -1.35
C THR A 33 -22.25 0.18 0.05
N LYS A 34 -23.27 -0.34 0.74
CA LYS A 34 -23.11 -0.89 2.11
C LYS A 34 -22.12 -2.05 2.16
N LYS A 35 -22.12 -2.93 1.18
CA LYS A 35 -21.22 -4.09 1.06
C LYS A 35 -20.73 -4.21 -0.40
N PRO A 36 -19.81 -3.34 -0.83
CA PRO A 36 -19.28 -3.41 -2.19
C PRO A 36 -18.42 -4.65 -2.35
N VAL A 37 -18.54 -5.30 -3.51
CA VAL A 37 -17.71 -6.45 -3.90
C VAL A 37 -17.12 -6.16 -5.29
N PHE A 38 -15.81 -6.25 -5.39
CA PHE A 38 -15.06 -5.99 -6.62
C PHE A 38 -14.50 -7.29 -7.19
N THR A 39 -14.98 -7.71 -8.34
CA THR A 39 -14.63 -9.00 -8.96
C THR A 39 -13.64 -8.89 -10.09
N SER A 40 -13.42 -7.68 -10.64
CA SER A 40 -12.56 -7.47 -11.81
C SER A 40 -11.88 -6.09 -11.72
N ILE A 41 -10.84 -6.01 -10.91
CA ILE A 41 -10.06 -4.77 -10.67
C ILE A 41 -8.56 -4.95 -10.94
N TYR A 42 -8.11 -6.19 -11.12
CA TYR A 42 -6.70 -6.48 -11.41
C TYR A 42 -6.20 -5.82 -12.70
N HIS A 43 -7.06 -5.66 -13.71
CA HIS A 43 -6.73 -5.00 -14.97
C HIS A 43 -6.32 -3.51 -14.81
N LEU A 44 -6.62 -2.90 -13.66
CA LEU A 44 -6.18 -1.55 -13.33
C LEU A 44 -4.66 -1.47 -13.08
N ILE A 45 -4.03 -2.59 -12.71
CA ILE A 45 -2.57 -2.69 -12.62
C ILE A 45 -2.03 -2.91 -14.04
N ASN A 46 -2.02 -1.85 -14.81
CA ASN A 46 -1.60 -1.82 -16.20
C ASN A 46 -0.34 -0.94 -16.40
N ALA A 47 0.15 -0.86 -17.63
CA ALA A 47 1.34 -0.10 -17.94
C ALA A 47 1.24 1.39 -17.54
N GLU A 48 0.07 2.00 -17.69
CA GLU A 48 -0.15 3.42 -17.37
C GLU A 48 0.01 3.64 -15.86
N LEU A 49 -0.69 2.84 -15.03
CA LEU A 49 -0.61 2.95 -13.57
C LEU A 49 0.81 2.66 -13.07
N LEU A 50 1.49 1.65 -13.63
CA LEU A 50 2.87 1.31 -13.24
C LEU A 50 3.86 2.42 -13.60
N LYS A 51 3.73 3.04 -14.77
CA LYS A 51 4.53 4.21 -15.15
C LYS A 51 4.27 5.41 -14.26
N GLN A 52 3.01 5.63 -13.88
CA GLN A 52 2.66 6.67 -12.91
C GLN A 52 3.31 6.39 -11.55
N CYS A 53 3.23 5.15 -11.05
CA CYS A 53 3.90 4.74 -9.80
C CYS A 53 5.42 4.96 -9.88
N HIS A 54 6.06 4.66 -11.01
CA HIS A 54 7.47 4.96 -11.21
C HIS A 54 7.78 6.46 -11.08
N LYS A 55 6.96 7.34 -11.66
CA LYS A 55 7.14 8.80 -11.53
C LYS A 55 7.05 9.26 -10.08
N GLU A 56 6.06 8.77 -9.33
CA GLU A 56 5.76 9.17 -7.95
C GLU A 56 6.74 8.62 -6.90
N LEU A 57 7.35 7.47 -7.16
CA LEU A 57 8.33 6.88 -6.23
C LEU A 57 9.56 7.77 -6.07
N ASP A 58 9.97 7.97 -4.81
CA ASP A 58 11.19 8.71 -4.47
C ASP A 58 12.44 7.88 -4.84
N GLY A 59 13.28 8.41 -5.73
CA GLY A 59 14.52 7.78 -6.18
C GLY A 59 15.64 7.74 -5.13
N LYS A 60 15.51 8.50 -4.03
CA LYS A 60 16.50 8.55 -2.93
C LYS A 60 16.31 7.42 -1.90
N LYS A 61 15.27 6.59 -2.05
CA LYS A 61 15.02 5.49 -1.11
C LYS A 61 15.99 4.32 -1.33
N ALA A 62 16.32 3.63 -0.24
CA ALA A 62 17.22 2.47 -0.24
C ALA A 62 16.79 1.42 -1.28
N VAL A 63 17.76 0.77 -1.90
CA VAL A 63 17.58 -0.30 -2.89
C VAL A 63 17.38 -1.66 -2.22
N GLY A 64 16.66 -2.56 -2.88
CA GLY A 64 16.44 -3.92 -2.41
C GLY A 64 17.60 -4.88 -2.70
N VAL A 65 17.30 -6.17 -2.66
CA VAL A 65 18.30 -7.25 -2.88
C VAL A 65 18.94 -7.22 -4.26
N ASP A 66 18.23 -6.72 -5.27
CA ASP A 66 18.68 -6.58 -6.66
C ASP A 66 19.59 -5.36 -6.89
N LYS A 67 19.70 -4.48 -5.90
CA LYS A 67 20.47 -3.22 -5.95
C LYS A 67 20.06 -2.26 -7.07
N VAL A 68 18.92 -2.46 -7.72
CA VAL A 68 18.43 -1.62 -8.81
C VAL A 68 17.90 -0.30 -8.25
N THR A 69 18.37 0.82 -8.80
CA THR A 69 17.91 2.18 -8.48
C THR A 69 16.77 2.61 -9.40
N LYS A 70 16.04 3.66 -9.00
CA LYS A 70 15.02 4.30 -9.87
C LYS A 70 15.60 4.74 -11.21
N GLU A 71 16.79 5.35 -11.19
CA GLU A 71 17.46 5.86 -12.39
C GLU A 71 17.87 4.72 -13.31
N GLU A 72 18.40 3.64 -12.77
CA GLU A 72 18.79 2.48 -13.55
C GLU A 72 17.58 1.80 -14.19
N TYR A 73 16.51 1.55 -13.43
CA TYR A 73 15.26 1.01 -13.96
C TYR A 73 14.65 1.92 -15.03
N GLY A 74 14.74 3.24 -14.83
CA GLY A 74 14.21 4.26 -15.72
C GLY A 74 14.92 4.36 -17.08
N LYS A 75 16.18 3.88 -17.23
CA LYS A 75 16.90 3.90 -18.52
C LYS A 75 16.17 3.15 -19.63
N ASN A 76 15.44 2.09 -19.27
CA ASN A 76 14.67 1.26 -20.20
C ASN A 76 13.21 1.12 -19.73
N LEU A 77 12.62 2.20 -19.22
CA LEU A 77 11.33 2.18 -18.53
C LEU A 77 10.24 1.47 -19.33
N ASP A 78 10.05 1.83 -20.60
CA ASP A 78 8.97 1.28 -21.42
C ASP A 78 9.10 -0.23 -21.57
N ARG A 79 10.29 -0.72 -21.90
CA ARG A 79 10.58 -2.15 -22.03
C ARG A 79 10.40 -2.89 -20.70
N ASN A 80 10.91 -2.32 -19.61
CA ASN A 80 10.81 -2.92 -18.27
C ASN A 80 9.34 -3.02 -17.82
N ILE A 81 8.55 -1.98 -18.07
CA ILE A 81 7.11 -1.98 -17.74
C ILE A 81 6.33 -2.95 -18.64
N GLU A 82 6.63 -3.03 -19.94
CA GLU A 82 6.00 -4.00 -20.84
C GLU A 82 6.26 -5.45 -20.39
N ASP A 83 7.51 -5.79 -20.08
CA ASP A 83 7.88 -7.10 -19.54
C ASP A 83 7.17 -7.39 -18.21
N LEU A 84 7.17 -6.42 -17.30
CA LEU A 84 6.46 -6.54 -16.01
C LEU A 84 4.96 -6.81 -16.22
N VAL A 85 4.30 -6.08 -17.10
CA VAL A 85 2.88 -6.27 -17.42
C VAL A 85 2.62 -7.68 -17.99
N GLN A 86 3.49 -8.19 -18.85
CA GLN A 86 3.37 -9.55 -19.39
C GLN A 86 3.53 -10.60 -18.27
N ARG A 87 4.52 -10.44 -17.39
CA ARG A 87 4.71 -11.36 -16.24
C ARG A 87 3.53 -11.32 -15.28
N LEU A 88 2.93 -10.15 -15.04
CA LEU A 88 1.72 -10.01 -14.23
C LEU A 88 0.52 -10.70 -14.90
N LYS A 89 0.27 -10.48 -16.19
CA LYS A 89 -0.82 -11.11 -16.97
C LYS A 89 -0.70 -12.63 -17.00
N ASN A 90 0.50 -13.14 -17.24
CA ASN A 90 0.77 -14.58 -17.34
C ASN A 90 0.92 -15.25 -15.97
N LYS A 91 0.76 -14.53 -14.85
CA LYS A 91 0.97 -15.04 -13.49
C LYS A 91 2.38 -15.61 -13.24
N SER A 92 3.36 -15.20 -14.04
CA SER A 92 4.76 -15.60 -13.88
C SER A 92 5.56 -14.61 -13.01
N PHE A 93 4.95 -13.50 -12.60
CA PHE A 93 5.56 -12.53 -11.69
C PHE A 93 5.86 -13.18 -10.33
N LYS A 94 7.08 -12.97 -9.85
CA LYS A 94 7.56 -13.46 -8.55
C LYS A 94 8.21 -12.28 -7.83
N PRO A 95 7.62 -11.78 -6.73
CA PRO A 95 8.27 -10.78 -5.89
C PRO A 95 9.61 -11.29 -5.38
N LEU A 96 10.60 -10.42 -5.30
CA LEU A 96 11.86 -10.72 -4.64
C LEU A 96 11.70 -10.63 -3.10
N PRO A 97 12.51 -11.38 -2.34
CA PRO A 97 12.50 -11.24 -0.88
C PRO A 97 12.91 -9.82 -0.47
N SER A 98 12.29 -9.31 0.59
CA SER A 98 12.66 -8.02 1.15
C SER A 98 14.03 -8.08 1.82
N LEU A 99 14.92 -7.15 1.50
CA LEU A 99 16.20 -7.02 2.17
C LEU A 99 15.99 -6.52 3.60
N ARG A 100 16.35 -7.30 4.61
CA ARG A 100 16.28 -6.90 6.02
C ARG A 100 17.49 -6.06 6.39
N VAL A 101 17.23 -4.90 6.94
CA VAL A 101 18.22 -4.01 7.53
C VAL A 101 17.75 -3.54 8.90
N TYR A 102 18.69 -3.17 9.78
CA TYR A 102 18.37 -2.72 11.12
C TYR A 102 18.70 -1.25 11.28
N ILE A 103 17.76 -0.48 11.83
CA ILE A 103 17.97 0.92 12.19
C ILE A 103 17.87 1.12 13.70
N PRO A 104 18.71 1.97 14.31
CA PRO A 104 18.67 2.21 15.74
C PRO A 104 17.37 2.95 16.13
N LYS A 105 16.78 2.55 17.27
CA LYS A 105 15.73 3.29 17.97
C LYS A 105 16.36 4.18 19.02
N GLY A 106 15.68 5.27 19.41
CA GLY A 106 16.15 6.19 20.45
C GLY A 106 16.39 5.57 21.83
N ASN A 107 15.95 4.33 22.07
CA ASN A 107 16.16 3.58 23.32
C ASN A 107 17.28 2.54 23.24
N GLY A 108 18.17 2.63 22.25
CA GLY A 108 19.29 1.70 22.05
C GLY A 108 18.91 0.34 21.42
N LYS A 109 17.61 0.10 21.16
CA LYS A 109 17.16 -1.10 20.45
C LYS A 109 17.23 -0.91 18.94
N MET A 110 17.35 -2.00 18.20
CA MET A 110 17.28 -1.99 16.75
C MET A 110 15.85 -2.22 16.26
N ARG A 111 15.48 -1.58 15.14
CA ARG A 111 14.22 -1.83 14.42
C ARG A 111 14.54 -2.51 13.10
N PRO A 112 14.00 -3.72 12.83
CA PRO A 112 14.10 -4.33 11.53
C PRO A 112 13.27 -3.55 10.51
N LEU A 113 13.80 -3.37 9.31
CA LEU A 113 13.10 -2.83 8.15
C LEU A 113 13.27 -3.78 6.97
N GLY A 114 12.19 -4.05 6.24
CA GLY A 114 12.22 -4.74 4.96
C GLY A 114 12.30 -3.73 3.81
N ILE A 115 13.29 -3.88 2.94
CA ILE A 115 13.46 -3.05 1.75
C ILE A 115 13.14 -3.90 0.52
N ALA A 116 12.02 -3.61 -0.13
CA ALA A 116 11.63 -4.27 -1.38
C ALA A 116 12.53 -3.85 -2.55
N SER A 117 12.65 -4.69 -3.58
CA SER A 117 13.29 -4.34 -4.85
C SER A 117 12.58 -3.16 -5.52
N TYR A 118 13.25 -2.51 -6.47
CA TYR A 118 12.65 -1.32 -7.08
C TYR A 118 11.37 -1.66 -7.89
N GLU A 119 11.40 -2.75 -8.66
CA GLU A 119 10.23 -3.21 -9.41
C GLU A 119 9.08 -3.60 -8.48
N ASP A 120 9.37 -4.28 -7.38
CA ASP A 120 8.37 -4.62 -6.37
C ASP A 120 7.73 -3.38 -5.75
N LYS A 121 8.49 -2.31 -5.49
CA LYS A 121 7.93 -1.04 -5.01
C LYS A 121 6.94 -0.44 -6.00
N ILE A 122 7.19 -0.52 -7.31
CA ILE A 122 6.25 -0.05 -8.34
C ILE A 122 4.93 -0.84 -8.25
N VAL A 123 5.02 -2.17 -8.19
CA VAL A 123 3.83 -3.03 -8.13
C VAL A 123 3.08 -2.85 -6.80
N GLN A 124 3.79 -2.80 -5.67
CA GLN A 124 3.19 -2.55 -4.36
C GLN A 124 2.47 -1.20 -4.31
N MET A 125 3.04 -0.17 -4.92
CA MET A 125 2.38 1.14 -5.00
C MET A 125 1.13 1.11 -5.87
N ALA A 126 1.13 0.36 -6.97
CA ALA A 126 -0.05 0.17 -7.81
C ALA A 126 -1.15 -0.60 -7.05
N VAL A 127 -0.81 -1.69 -6.35
CA VAL A 127 -1.73 -2.42 -5.47
C VAL A 127 -2.28 -1.51 -4.38
N LYS A 128 -1.42 -0.72 -3.72
CA LYS A 128 -1.81 0.27 -2.71
C LYS A 128 -2.88 1.23 -3.24
N LYS A 129 -2.68 1.82 -4.43
CA LYS A 129 -3.65 2.76 -5.02
C LYS A 129 -5.01 2.10 -5.26
N VAL A 130 -5.04 0.85 -5.72
CA VAL A 130 -6.30 0.09 -5.90
C VAL A 130 -6.96 -0.17 -4.55
N LEU A 131 -6.21 -0.61 -3.54
CA LEU A 131 -6.73 -0.85 -2.19
C LEU A 131 -7.21 0.45 -1.52
N GLU A 132 -6.48 1.55 -1.67
CA GLU A 132 -6.89 2.87 -1.17
C GLU A 132 -8.25 3.29 -1.75
N ALA A 133 -8.48 3.11 -3.04
CA ALA A 133 -9.77 3.41 -3.66
C ALA A 133 -10.94 2.61 -3.04
N ILE A 134 -10.66 1.38 -2.59
CA ILE A 134 -11.67 0.52 -1.96
C ILE A 134 -11.88 0.88 -0.48
N TYR A 135 -10.79 1.06 0.28
CA TYR A 135 -10.87 1.09 1.76
C TYR A 135 -10.87 2.50 2.35
N GLU A 136 -10.27 3.50 1.68
CA GLU A 136 -10.21 4.87 2.21
C GLU A 136 -11.60 5.47 2.50
N PRO A 137 -12.62 5.29 1.63
CA PRO A 137 -13.96 5.78 1.91
C PRO A 137 -14.67 5.09 3.10
N ARG A 138 -14.13 3.93 3.52
CA ARG A 138 -14.73 3.09 4.58
C ARG A 138 -14.06 3.25 5.94
N PHE A 139 -12.88 3.84 5.99
CA PHE A 139 -12.17 4.05 7.24
C PHE A 139 -12.91 5.05 8.14
N LEU A 140 -12.94 4.74 9.42
CA LEU A 140 -13.53 5.61 10.43
C LEU A 140 -12.76 6.93 10.53
N ASN A 141 -13.47 8.01 10.86
CA ASN A 141 -12.84 9.33 10.97
C ASN A 141 -11.79 9.42 12.09
N CYS A 142 -11.83 8.55 13.07
CA CYS A 142 -10.83 8.45 14.14
C CYS A 142 -9.56 7.69 13.74
N MET A 143 -9.48 7.14 12.53
CA MET A 143 -8.29 6.44 12.03
C MET A 143 -7.39 7.46 11.30
N TYR A 144 -6.13 7.58 11.74
CA TYR A 144 -5.16 8.55 11.22
C TYR A 144 -3.95 7.91 10.54
N GLY A 145 -3.55 6.72 10.98
CA GLY A 145 -2.33 6.07 10.52
C GLY A 145 -2.34 5.72 9.03
N PHE A 146 -1.28 6.12 8.31
CA PHE A 146 -1.03 5.78 6.90
C PHE A 146 -2.11 6.17 5.89
N ARG A 147 -2.99 7.11 6.25
CA ARG A 147 -4.05 7.61 5.38
C ARG A 147 -3.63 8.90 4.65
N PRO A 148 -4.10 9.12 3.40
CA PRO A 148 -3.88 10.37 2.68
C PRO A 148 -4.41 11.57 3.47
N ASN A 149 -3.64 12.66 3.50
CA ASN A 149 -4.00 13.93 4.16
C ASN A 149 -4.36 13.81 5.65
N ARG A 150 -3.89 12.75 6.33
CA ARG A 150 -4.03 12.55 7.77
C ARG A 150 -2.68 12.21 8.38
N GLY A 151 -2.39 12.79 9.53
CA GLY A 151 -1.12 12.60 10.20
C GLY A 151 -1.23 12.63 11.72
N CYS A 152 -0.10 12.48 12.40
CA CYS A 152 -0.05 12.48 13.86
C CYS A 152 -0.45 13.83 14.45
N HIS A 153 -0.21 14.96 13.78
CA HIS A 153 -0.59 16.28 14.27
C HIS A 153 -2.12 16.45 14.36
N GLU A 154 -2.85 16.00 13.34
CA GLU A 154 -4.32 16.00 13.34
C GLU A 154 -4.88 15.08 14.42
N ALA A 155 -4.28 13.89 14.60
CA ALA A 155 -4.66 12.96 15.65
C ALA A 155 -4.48 13.58 17.05
N VAL A 156 -3.32 14.17 17.31
CA VAL A 156 -3.03 14.84 18.60
C VAL A 156 -3.98 16.02 18.82
N LYS A 157 -4.26 16.81 17.79
CA LYS A 157 -5.21 17.92 17.86
C LYS A 157 -6.62 17.46 18.22
N GLU A 158 -7.10 16.36 17.62
CA GLU A 158 -8.41 15.82 17.96
C GLU A 158 -8.47 15.30 19.41
N VAL A 159 -7.44 14.57 19.84
CA VAL A 159 -7.35 14.10 21.25
C VAL A 159 -7.34 15.30 22.21
N TYR A 160 -6.53 16.33 21.93
CA TYR A 160 -6.51 17.55 22.75
C TYR A 160 -7.87 18.23 22.85
N GLN A 161 -8.58 18.39 21.73
CA GLN A 161 -9.92 18.99 21.71
C GLN A 161 -10.91 18.19 22.52
N ARG A 162 -10.91 16.85 22.39
CA ARG A 162 -11.81 15.97 23.14
C ARG A 162 -11.55 16.03 24.64
N ILE A 163 -10.29 16.09 25.06
CA ILE A 163 -9.92 16.18 26.48
C ILE A 163 -10.26 17.57 27.03
N SER A 164 -9.94 18.65 26.31
CA SER A 164 -10.11 20.03 26.81
C SER A 164 -11.57 20.46 26.89
N TYR A 165 -12.42 20.00 25.97
CA TYR A 165 -13.83 20.44 25.87
C TYR A 165 -14.83 19.32 26.17
N GLY A 166 -14.37 18.08 26.30
CA GLY A 166 -15.21 16.93 26.64
C GLY A 166 -15.26 16.65 28.14
N LYS A 167 -16.31 15.96 28.57
CA LYS A 167 -16.41 15.44 29.93
C LYS A 167 -15.73 14.07 30.03
N ILE A 168 -14.38 14.05 29.86
CA ILE A 168 -13.57 12.83 29.87
C ILE A 168 -12.88 12.71 31.23
N SER A 169 -13.14 11.61 31.94
CA SER A 169 -12.50 11.32 33.22
C SER A 169 -11.33 10.33 33.11
N TYR A 170 -11.28 9.54 32.08
CA TYR A 170 -10.28 8.50 31.87
C TYR A 170 -9.79 8.47 30.42
N ILE A 171 -8.50 8.16 30.24
CA ILE A 171 -7.88 7.88 28.95
C ILE A 171 -7.27 6.49 29.03
N VAL A 172 -7.61 5.64 28.07
CA VAL A 172 -7.01 4.31 27.93
C VAL A 172 -6.09 4.34 26.71
N ASP A 173 -4.81 4.08 26.93
CA ASP A 173 -3.83 3.88 25.87
C ASP A 173 -3.57 2.38 25.71
N ALA A 174 -3.69 1.87 24.49
CA ALA A 174 -3.49 0.46 24.17
C ALA A 174 -2.67 0.32 22.89
N ASP A 175 -1.67 -0.56 22.92
CA ASP A 175 -0.81 -0.89 21.79
C ASP A 175 -0.67 -2.40 21.61
N ILE A 176 -0.59 -2.85 20.36
CA ILE A 176 -0.41 -4.27 20.04
C ILE A 176 1.08 -4.51 19.79
N LYS A 177 1.72 -5.23 20.71
CA LYS A 177 3.14 -5.56 20.59
C LYS A 177 3.40 -6.45 19.36
N GLY A 178 4.32 -6.02 18.50
CA GLY A 178 4.75 -6.80 17.33
C GLY A 178 3.61 -7.03 16.32
N PHE A 179 2.68 -6.09 16.17
CA PHE A 179 1.50 -6.26 15.32
C PHE A 179 1.86 -6.76 13.90
N PHE A 180 2.81 -6.11 13.26
CA PHE A 180 3.20 -6.48 11.89
C PHE A 180 3.92 -7.81 11.81
N ASP A 181 4.65 -8.20 12.84
CA ASP A 181 5.41 -9.45 12.90
C ASP A 181 4.51 -10.69 13.10
N HIS A 182 3.24 -10.46 13.52
CA HIS A 182 2.27 -11.52 13.86
C HIS A 182 0.97 -11.43 13.06
N ILE A 183 0.99 -10.77 11.91
CA ILE A 183 -0.19 -10.77 11.02
C ILE A 183 -0.34 -12.16 10.41
N ASN A 184 -1.45 -12.82 10.77
CA ASN A 184 -1.81 -14.09 10.17
C ASN A 184 -2.28 -13.88 8.72
N HIS A 185 -1.56 -14.46 7.76
CA HIS A 185 -1.81 -14.29 6.33
C HIS A 185 -3.20 -14.79 5.90
N ASP A 186 -3.69 -15.90 6.48
CA ASP A 186 -5.00 -16.45 6.11
C ASP A 186 -6.14 -15.54 6.58
N TRP A 187 -6.03 -14.97 7.79
CA TRP A 187 -7.00 -13.99 8.26
C TRP A 187 -6.96 -12.69 7.44
N MET A 188 -5.77 -12.21 7.08
CA MET A 188 -5.63 -11.06 6.21
C MET A 188 -6.31 -11.30 4.86
N MET A 189 -6.08 -12.46 4.24
CA MET A 189 -6.74 -12.81 2.97
C MET A 189 -8.25 -12.87 3.13
N ARG A 190 -8.80 -13.46 4.19
CA ARG A 190 -10.25 -13.48 4.46
C ARG A 190 -10.84 -12.08 4.61
N PHE A 191 -10.13 -11.14 5.26
CA PHE A 191 -10.58 -9.76 5.38
C PHE A 191 -10.61 -9.05 4.02
N LEU A 192 -9.62 -9.30 3.17
CA LEU A 192 -9.59 -8.75 1.81
C LEU A 192 -10.72 -9.33 0.95
N GLU A 193 -10.98 -10.63 1.03
CA GLU A 193 -12.03 -11.36 0.29
C GLU A 193 -13.44 -10.83 0.59
N TRP A 194 -13.62 -10.15 1.73
CA TRP A 194 -14.91 -9.52 2.05
C TRP A 194 -15.33 -8.46 1.03
N HIS A 195 -14.38 -7.74 0.46
CA HIS A 195 -14.62 -6.70 -0.56
C HIS A 195 -14.01 -7.01 -1.91
N ILE A 196 -13.03 -7.88 -1.98
CA ILE A 196 -12.26 -8.19 -3.19
C ILE A 196 -12.45 -9.65 -3.53
N GLN A 197 -13.14 -9.90 -4.65
CA GLN A 197 -13.33 -11.25 -5.19
C GLN A 197 -12.64 -11.41 -6.56
N ASP A 198 -11.67 -10.54 -6.87
CA ASP A 198 -10.79 -10.68 -8.03
C ASP A 198 -9.66 -11.66 -7.70
N PRO A 199 -9.68 -12.89 -8.26
CA PRO A 199 -8.71 -13.91 -7.91
C PRO A 199 -7.28 -13.55 -8.33
N ASN A 200 -7.12 -12.65 -9.31
CA ASN A 200 -5.81 -12.24 -9.79
C ASN A 200 -5.17 -11.22 -8.84
N LEU A 201 -5.96 -10.26 -8.31
CA LEU A 201 -5.47 -9.33 -7.32
C LEU A 201 -5.14 -10.04 -6.01
N LEU A 202 -6.01 -10.94 -5.54
CA LEU A 202 -5.77 -11.75 -4.35
C LEU A 202 -4.53 -12.65 -4.52
N TRP A 203 -4.34 -13.26 -5.69
CA TRP A 203 -3.12 -14.00 -6.02
C TRP A 203 -1.87 -13.14 -5.88
N LEU A 204 -1.88 -11.91 -6.41
CA LEU A 204 -0.73 -11.01 -6.34
C LEU A 204 -0.42 -10.61 -4.90
N ILE A 205 -1.43 -10.27 -4.10
CA ILE A 205 -1.25 -9.94 -2.68
C ILE A 205 -0.66 -11.15 -1.92
N LYS A 206 -1.21 -12.34 -2.13
CA LYS A 206 -0.69 -13.57 -1.51
C LYS A 206 0.76 -13.86 -1.88
N LYS A 207 1.20 -13.50 -3.11
CA LYS A 207 2.61 -13.61 -3.52
C LYS A 207 3.52 -12.70 -2.68
N TYR A 208 3.09 -11.47 -2.39
CA TYR A 208 3.85 -10.56 -1.54
C TYR A 208 3.92 -11.03 -0.09
N LEU A 209 2.84 -11.54 0.47
CA LEU A 209 2.86 -12.09 1.84
C LEU A 209 3.82 -13.26 2.00
N LYS A 210 4.10 -13.99 0.90
CA LYS A 210 5.01 -15.15 0.88
C LYS A 210 6.35 -14.87 0.18
N ALA A 211 6.70 -13.61 -0.05
CA ALA A 211 7.94 -13.26 -0.73
C ALA A 211 9.20 -13.58 0.10
N GLY A 212 9.07 -13.62 1.42
CA GLY A 212 10.17 -13.88 2.33
C GLY A 212 11.11 -12.70 2.53
N ILE A 213 12.16 -12.96 3.27
CA ILE A 213 13.16 -11.97 3.69
C ILE A 213 14.55 -12.48 3.30
N MET A 214 15.42 -11.56 2.96
CA MET A 214 16.85 -11.79 2.77
C MET A 214 17.62 -11.06 3.89
N GLU A 215 18.27 -11.82 4.78
CA GLU A 215 19.07 -11.28 5.88
C GLU A 215 20.47 -11.89 5.82
N ASP A 216 21.50 -11.08 5.78
CA ASP A 216 22.92 -11.52 5.71
C ASP A 216 23.20 -12.56 4.60
N GLY A 217 22.53 -12.41 3.45
CA GLY A 217 22.65 -13.33 2.31
C GLY A 217 21.91 -14.65 2.47
N LYS A 218 21.13 -14.84 3.54
CA LYS A 218 20.28 -16.01 3.78
C LYS A 218 18.82 -15.67 3.52
N PHE A 219 18.13 -16.57 2.84
CA PHE A 219 16.70 -16.47 2.61
C PHE A 219 15.92 -17.07 3.78
N GLU A 220 14.93 -16.36 4.25
CA GLU A 220 13.96 -16.82 5.23
C GLU A 220 12.54 -16.70 4.65
N SER A 221 11.77 -17.77 4.73
CA SER A 221 10.35 -17.74 4.36
C SER A 221 9.52 -17.08 5.45
N THR A 222 8.47 -16.33 5.05
CA THR A 222 7.52 -15.75 5.98
C THR A 222 6.20 -16.54 5.93
N GLU A 223 5.74 -17.01 7.09
CA GLU A 223 4.42 -17.65 7.25
C GLU A 223 3.42 -16.71 7.92
N GLU A 224 3.92 -15.74 8.68
CA GLU A 224 3.20 -14.63 9.30
C GLU A 224 4.03 -13.34 9.23
N GLY A 225 3.41 -12.17 9.42
CA GLY A 225 4.07 -10.87 9.41
C GLY A 225 4.13 -10.17 8.07
#